data_3f08012fdb17104dc492834ceb42141b
#
_entry.id   3f08012fdb17104dc492834ceb42141b
#
_cell.length_a   1.000
_cell.length_b   1.000
_cell.length_c   1.000
_cell.angle_alpha   90.00
_cell.angle_beta   90.00
_cell.angle_gamma   90.00
#
_symmetry.space_group_name_H-M   'P 1'
#
loop_
_entity.id
_entity.type
_entity.pdbx_description
1 polymer ?
#
loop_
_entity_poly.entity_id
_entity_poly.type
_entity_poly.pdbx_seq_one_letter_code
_entity_poly.pdbx_strand_id
1 'polypeptide(L)'
;MNASEIRQKFLEYQQKLGHQVIAPARLVLENDPTTLFTGSGMQPLLPFLLGEPHPAGKRLSDSQPCLRLQDIEDVGDPRHTTVFEMLGNWSLGDYFKQQQIPAFFKFLTEVVGLDPHKIYVTCFIGSEKYGIPKDTEAAEIWQQVFKEAGVDAKIAEIGSAENGAECGIFDGEHIFFYDDHENWWSRGGGVETTPIGDPCGPDSEVFYDFGEDKQDVAKYGKSHPASDGARFMEIGNQVFMQYKRNEDGSFSELKHKNIDFGGGLERI
;
A
#
# COMPACT_ATOMS: atom_id res chain seq x y z
N MET A 1 -18.60 9.88 -6.50
CA MET A 1 -18.62 10.53 -5.16
C MET A 1 -17.62 11.69 -5.17
N ASN A 2 -17.75 12.68 -4.29
CA ASN A 2 -16.70 13.69 -4.10
C ASN A 2 -15.76 13.29 -2.94
N ALA A 3 -14.61 13.94 -2.83
CA ALA A 3 -13.59 13.61 -1.82
C ALA A 3 -14.13 13.63 -0.37
N SER A 4 -15.02 14.58 -0.04
CA SER A 4 -15.61 14.64 1.31
C SER A 4 -16.50 13.44 1.62
N GLU A 5 -17.25 12.97 0.63
CA GLU A 5 -18.11 11.78 0.77
C GLU A 5 -17.26 10.50 0.90
N ILE A 6 -16.18 10.38 0.14
CA ILE A 6 -15.26 9.23 0.21
C ILE A 6 -14.60 9.19 1.59
N ARG A 7 -14.07 10.32 2.07
CA ARG A 7 -13.45 10.43 3.40
C ARG A 7 -14.43 10.01 4.50
N GLN A 8 -15.64 10.56 4.48
CA GLN A 8 -16.66 10.21 5.48
C GLN A 8 -16.99 8.72 5.44
N LYS A 9 -17.26 8.18 4.26
CA LYS A 9 -17.60 6.75 4.09
C LYS A 9 -16.47 5.83 4.52
N PHE A 10 -15.20 6.20 4.26
CA PHE A 10 -14.05 5.43 4.71
C PHE A 10 -14.00 5.37 6.25
N LEU A 11 -14.07 6.50 6.92
CA LEU A 11 -14.02 6.55 8.38
C LEU A 11 -15.21 5.82 9.02
N GLU A 12 -16.43 5.99 8.49
CA GLU A 12 -17.60 5.24 8.95
C GLU A 12 -17.48 3.73 8.73
N TYR A 13 -16.87 3.31 7.59
CA TYR A 13 -16.61 1.92 7.29
C TYR A 13 -15.60 1.33 8.28
N GLN A 14 -14.50 2.02 8.53
CA GLN A 14 -13.50 1.60 9.50
C GLN A 14 -14.06 1.53 10.94
N GLN A 15 -14.91 2.46 11.34
CA GLN A 15 -15.62 2.39 12.65
C GLN A 15 -16.48 1.14 12.76
N LYS A 16 -17.20 0.73 11.69
CA LYS A 16 -17.99 -0.52 11.70
C LYS A 16 -17.11 -1.76 11.83
N LEU A 17 -15.85 -1.69 11.39
CA LEU A 17 -14.84 -2.74 11.57
C LEU A 17 -14.13 -2.68 12.94
N GLY A 18 -14.54 -1.75 13.83
CA GLY A 18 -14.03 -1.63 15.18
C GLY A 18 -12.81 -0.72 15.34
N HIS A 19 -12.47 0.09 14.32
CA HIS A 19 -11.39 1.07 14.42
C HIS A 19 -11.86 2.32 15.19
N GLN A 20 -10.95 2.87 15.99
CA GLN A 20 -11.11 4.18 16.59
C GLN A 20 -10.61 5.24 15.58
N VAL A 21 -11.48 6.17 15.22
CA VAL A 21 -11.09 7.32 14.42
C VAL A 21 -10.32 8.28 15.30
N ILE A 22 -9.07 8.54 14.94
CA ILE A 22 -8.19 9.47 15.64
C ILE A 22 -8.09 10.79 14.88
N ALA A 23 -7.69 11.85 15.56
CA ALA A 23 -7.41 13.12 14.90
C ALA A 23 -6.13 13.01 14.07
N PRO A 24 -6.10 13.60 12.85
CA PRO A 24 -4.87 13.63 12.06
C PRO A 24 -3.78 14.42 12.79
N ALA A 25 -2.54 14.01 12.58
CA ALA A 25 -1.39 14.71 13.11
C ALA A 25 -1.15 16.04 12.37
N ARG A 26 -0.35 16.92 12.97
CA ARG A 26 0.09 18.16 12.33
C ARG A 26 1.04 17.84 11.18
N LEU A 27 1.06 18.68 10.14
CA LEU A 27 2.01 18.57 9.04
C LEU A 27 3.46 18.69 9.50
N VAL A 28 3.73 19.44 10.57
CA VAL A 28 5.04 19.51 11.22
C VAL A 28 4.93 18.77 12.55
N LEU A 29 5.67 17.65 12.67
CA LEU A 29 5.73 16.88 13.91
C LEU A 29 6.78 17.49 14.86
N GLU A 30 6.38 17.70 16.12
CA GLU A 30 7.23 18.41 17.11
C GLU A 30 8.47 17.59 17.54
N ASN A 31 8.43 16.27 17.42
CA ASN A 31 9.45 15.36 17.92
C ASN A 31 10.02 14.40 16.86
N ASP A 32 9.86 14.72 15.58
CA ASP A 32 10.44 13.94 14.48
C ASP A 32 11.61 14.71 13.85
N PRO A 33 12.87 14.34 14.18
CA PRO A 33 14.04 14.97 13.57
C PRO A 33 14.37 14.42 12.18
N THR A 34 13.63 13.42 11.70
CA THR A 34 13.96 12.69 10.47
C THR A 34 13.31 13.30 9.23
N THR A 35 12.21 14.03 9.39
CA THR A 35 11.48 14.67 8.29
C THR A 35 11.01 16.07 8.67
N LEU A 36 10.88 16.95 7.66
CA LEU A 36 10.35 18.31 7.87
C LEU A 36 8.82 18.32 7.95
N PHE A 37 8.17 17.44 7.20
CA PHE A 37 6.72 17.38 7.09
C PHE A 37 6.20 15.95 7.17
N THR A 38 4.97 15.80 7.64
CA THR A 38 4.26 14.52 7.63
C THR A 38 3.96 14.12 6.19
N GLY A 39 4.65 13.09 5.71
CA GLY A 39 4.53 12.57 4.34
C GLY A 39 3.65 11.31 4.23
N SER A 40 3.22 10.74 5.37
CA SER A 40 2.34 9.56 5.40
C SER A 40 1.57 9.47 6.71
N GLY A 41 0.45 8.75 6.69
CA GLY A 41 -0.38 8.53 7.88
C GLY A 41 0.31 7.72 8.97
N MET A 42 1.23 6.83 8.61
CA MET A 42 1.94 5.99 9.58
C MET A 42 3.05 6.74 10.34
N GLN A 43 3.61 7.81 9.78
CA GLN A 43 4.75 8.50 10.35
C GLN A 43 4.53 8.95 11.82
N PRO A 44 3.39 9.54 12.19
CA PRO A 44 3.09 9.88 13.58
C PRO A 44 2.90 8.64 14.49
N LEU A 45 2.64 7.47 13.90
CA LEU A 45 2.32 6.23 14.61
C LEU A 45 3.53 5.29 14.79
N LEU A 46 4.71 5.68 14.32
CA LEU A 46 5.91 4.84 14.35
C LEU A 46 6.22 4.25 15.74
N PRO A 47 6.17 4.98 16.87
CA PRO A 47 6.41 4.39 18.19
C PRO A 47 5.44 3.24 18.52
N PHE A 48 4.19 3.37 18.11
CA PHE A 48 3.15 2.36 18.37
C PHE A 48 3.31 1.13 17.47
N LEU A 49 3.77 1.31 16.24
CA LEU A 49 4.15 0.21 15.34
C LEU A 49 5.39 -0.54 15.86
N LEU A 50 6.26 0.14 16.60
CA LEU A 50 7.40 -0.47 17.31
C LEU A 50 7.02 -1.15 18.64
N GLY A 51 5.77 -1.04 19.07
CA GLY A 51 5.23 -1.79 20.19
C GLY A 51 4.80 -0.97 21.41
N GLU A 52 4.86 0.35 21.37
CA GLU A 52 4.26 1.19 22.40
C GLU A 52 2.71 1.07 22.35
N PRO A 53 2.02 1.05 23.49
CA PRO A 53 0.58 1.01 23.49
C PRO A 53 -0.02 2.36 23.09
N HIS A 54 -0.88 2.39 22.07
CA HIS A 54 -1.61 3.60 21.72
C HIS A 54 -2.81 3.83 22.64
N PRO A 55 -3.07 5.06 23.14
CA PRO A 55 -4.16 5.33 24.08
C PRO A 55 -5.55 5.06 23.52
N ALA A 56 -5.75 5.15 22.21
CA ALA A 56 -7.02 4.82 21.54
C ALA A 56 -7.20 3.33 21.21
N GLY A 57 -6.23 2.46 21.57
CA GLY A 57 -6.31 1.02 21.34
C GLY A 57 -5.49 0.53 20.15
N LYS A 58 -5.87 -0.64 19.60
CA LYS A 58 -5.05 -1.35 18.61
C LYS A 58 -5.55 -1.18 17.18
N ARG A 59 -6.77 -0.76 16.96
CA ARG A 59 -7.37 -0.51 15.65
C ARG A 59 -7.59 0.98 15.49
N LEU A 60 -6.85 1.60 14.62
CA LEU A 60 -6.87 3.05 14.41
C LEU A 60 -7.21 3.38 12.96
N SER A 61 -7.84 4.54 12.74
CA SER A 61 -8.08 5.06 11.39
C SER A 61 -8.12 6.58 11.41
N ASP A 62 -7.65 7.20 10.34
CA ASP A 62 -7.82 8.64 10.10
C ASP A 62 -7.83 9.00 8.61
N SER A 63 -7.88 10.29 8.33
CA SER A 63 -7.56 10.90 7.05
C SER A 63 -6.49 11.95 7.30
N GLN A 64 -5.23 11.61 7.00
CA GLN A 64 -4.06 12.41 7.30
C GLN A 64 -3.69 13.33 6.14
N PRO A 65 -3.70 14.67 6.33
CA PRO A 65 -3.06 15.58 5.38
C PRO A 65 -1.55 15.32 5.31
N CYS A 66 -1.04 15.19 4.08
CA CYS A 66 0.36 14.88 3.82
C CYS A 66 0.99 15.93 2.90
N LEU A 67 2.30 16.17 3.09
CA LEU A 67 3.10 17.04 2.24
C LEU A 67 4.40 16.33 1.87
N ARG A 68 4.58 16.02 0.58
CA ARG A 68 5.79 15.39 0.00
C ARG A 68 6.48 16.34 -0.95
N LEU A 69 7.46 17.10 -0.46
CA LEU A 69 8.22 18.06 -1.28
C LEU A 69 9.24 17.38 -2.20
N GLN A 70 9.66 16.15 -1.88
CA GLN A 70 10.53 15.36 -2.74
C GLN A 70 9.91 15.06 -4.10
N ASP A 71 8.58 14.99 -4.17
CA ASP A 71 7.83 14.68 -5.39
C ASP A 71 7.61 15.92 -6.30
N ILE A 72 8.19 17.09 -5.94
CA ILE A 72 7.93 18.35 -6.67
C ILE A 72 8.43 18.32 -8.12
N GLU A 73 9.51 17.57 -8.39
CA GLU A 73 10.08 17.45 -9.73
C GLU A 73 9.21 16.56 -10.64
N ASP A 74 8.37 15.69 -10.05
CA ASP A 74 7.48 14.77 -10.75
C ASP A 74 6.08 15.38 -10.97
N VAL A 75 5.79 16.54 -10.39
CA VAL A 75 4.50 17.23 -10.55
C VAL A 75 4.30 17.62 -12.01
N GLY A 76 3.22 17.12 -12.58
CA GLY A 76 2.88 17.29 -14.01
C GLY A 76 2.72 15.96 -14.73
N ASP A 77 3.12 14.88 -14.09
CA ASP A 77 2.70 13.53 -14.47
C ASP A 77 1.26 13.25 -13.97
N PRO A 78 0.65 12.14 -14.39
CA PRO A 78 -0.71 11.81 -13.98
C PRO A 78 -0.87 11.32 -12.52
N ARG A 79 0.22 11.17 -11.76
CA ARG A 79 0.23 10.46 -10.47
C ARG A 79 0.66 11.31 -9.28
N HIS A 80 1.64 12.21 -9.46
CA HIS A 80 2.31 12.88 -8.35
C HIS A 80 1.67 14.23 -8.00
N THR A 81 1.44 14.42 -6.71
CA THR A 81 1.03 15.69 -6.10
C THR A 81 1.85 15.91 -4.84
N THR A 82 2.17 17.16 -4.52
CA THR A 82 2.92 17.48 -3.31
C THR A 82 2.06 17.54 -2.05
N VAL A 83 0.77 17.85 -2.19
CA VAL A 83 -0.21 17.91 -1.09
C VAL A 83 -1.36 16.98 -1.40
N PHE A 84 -1.70 16.11 -0.47
CA PHE A 84 -2.81 15.16 -0.61
C PHE A 84 -3.32 14.71 0.77
N GLU A 85 -4.48 14.07 0.81
CA GLU A 85 -4.94 13.36 2.01
C GLU A 85 -4.74 11.86 1.86
N MET A 86 -4.18 11.24 2.89
CA MET A 86 -4.02 9.80 2.98
C MET A 86 -5.10 9.22 3.90
N LEU A 87 -5.98 8.41 3.34
CA LEU A 87 -6.89 7.56 4.12
C LEU A 87 -6.07 6.46 4.77
N GLY A 88 -6.12 6.35 6.10
CA GLY A 88 -5.29 5.40 6.83
C GLY A 88 -6.08 4.48 7.76
N ASN A 89 -5.68 3.20 7.83
CA ASN A 89 -6.07 2.33 8.92
C ASN A 89 -4.90 1.47 9.38
N TRP A 90 -4.84 1.23 10.69
CA TRP A 90 -3.75 0.52 11.34
C TRP A 90 -4.27 -0.59 12.25
N SER A 91 -3.52 -1.70 12.24
CA SER A 91 -3.64 -2.76 13.24
C SER A 91 -2.34 -2.86 14.02
N LEU A 92 -2.37 -2.56 15.30
CA LEU A 92 -1.22 -2.64 16.20
C LEU A 92 -1.21 -4.01 16.88
N GLY A 93 -0.86 -5.06 16.11
CA GLY A 93 -0.82 -6.45 16.59
C GLY A 93 -2.18 -7.04 16.93
N ASP A 94 -3.24 -6.71 16.20
CA ASP A 94 -4.59 -7.22 16.45
C ASP A 94 -5.09 -8.10 15.29
N TYR A 95 -5.08 -7.59 14.06
CA TYR A 95 -5.41 -8.35 12.84
C TYR A 95 -4.30 -8.20 11.80
N PHE A 96 -4.36 -9.01 10.74
CA PHE A 96 -3.36 -9.01 9.68
C PHE A 96 -4.01 -9.18 8.29
N LYS A 97 -3.28 -9.68 7.29
CA LYS A 97 -3.68 -9.78 5.86
C LYS A 97 -5.09 -10.32 5.64
N GLN A 98 -5.47 -11.40 6.36
CA GLN A 98 -6.76 -12.07 6.20
C GLN A 98 -7.97 -11.18 6.50
N GLN A 99 -7.80 -10.11 7.28
CA GLN A 99 -8.86 -9.12 7.52
C GLN A 99 -8.66 -7.87 6.67
N GLN A 100 -7.41 -7.41 6.52
CA GLN A 100 -7.10 -6.17 5.80
C GLN A 100 -7.48 -6.24 4.32
N ILE A 101 -7.01 -7.26 3.61
CA ILE A 101 -7.22 -7.38 2.16
C ILE A 101 -8.71 -7.42 1.80
N PRO A 102 -9.53 -8.31 2.40
CA PRO A 102 -10.97 -8.30 2.11
C PRO A 102 -11.67 -7.01 2.52
N ALA A 103 -11.24 -6.38 3.63
CA ALA A 103 -11.85 -5.13 4.09
C ALA A 103 -11.63 -3.99 3.09
N PHE A 104 -10.40 -3.82 2.59
CA PHE A 104 -10.12 -2.78 1.61
C PHE A 104 -10.79 -3.07 0.26
N PHE A 105 -10.74 -4.32 -0.23
CA PHE A 105 -11.42 -4.69 -1.46
C PHE A 105 -12.93 -4.40 -1.40
N LYS A 106 -13.60 -4.75 -0.29
CA LYS A 106 -15.02 -4.44 -0.09
C LYS A 106 -15.29 -2.94 0.02
N PHE A 107 -14.40 -2.18 0.66
CA PHE A 107 -14.53 -0.73 0.65
C PHE A 107 -14.56 -0.19 -0.77
N LEU A 108 -13.63 -0.61 -1.62
CA LEU A 108 -13.55 -0.16 -3.01
C LEU A 108 -14.77 -0.59 -3.84
N THR A 109 -15.19 -1.85 -3.73
CA THR A 109 -16.23 -2.41 -4.60
C THR A 109 -17.65 -2.18 -4.11
N GLU A 110 -17.91 -2.30 -2.79
CA GLU A 110 -19.26 -2.21 -2.22
C GLU A 110 -19.61 -0.80 -1.70
N VAL A 111 -18.61 -0.03 -1.21
CA VAL A 111 -18.85 1.30 -0.63
C VAL A 111 -18.58 2.41 -1.65
N VAL A 112 -17.45 2.34 -2.35
CA VAL A 112 -17.10 3.29 -3.42
C VAL A 112 -17.83 2.92 -4.71
N GLY A 113 -17.95 1.64 -5.02
CA GLY A 113 -18.63 1.12 -6.21
C GLY A 113 -17.71 0.99 -7.43
N LEU A 114 -16.42 0.74 -7.21
CA LEU A 114 -15.47 0.46 -8.29
C LEU A 114 -15.73 -0.92 -8.90
N ASP A 115 -15.52 -1.03 -10.21
CA ASP A 115 -15.60 -2.29 -10.94
C ASP A 115 -14.44 -3.22 -10.55
N PRO A 116 -14.71 -4.40 -9.96
CA PRO A 116 -13.67 -5.34 -9.56
C PRO A 116 -12.81 -5.85 -10.72
N HIS A 117 -13.33 -5.87 -11.96
CA HIS A 117 -12.57 -6.24 -13.17
C HIS A 117 -11.51 -5.21 -13.56
N LYS A 118 -11.56 -4.01 -12.99
CA LYS A 118 -10.58 -2.94 -13.20
C LYS A 118 -9.60 -2.78 -12.04
N ILE A 119 -9.68 -3.64 -11.03
CA ILE A 119 -8.75 -3.65 -9.90
C ILE A 119 -7.63 -4.64 -10.21
N TYR A 120 -6.40 -4.19 -10.00
CA TYR A 120 -5.17 -4.97 -10.14
C TYR A 120 -4.34 -4.82 -8.88
N VAL A 121 -3.59 -5.86 -8.51
CA VAL A 121 -2.84 -5.85 -7.25
C VAL A 121 -1.44 -6.40 -7.42
N THR A 122 -0.54 -5.94 -6.57
CA THR A 122 0.84 -6.42 -6.54
C THR A 122 1.15 -7.10 -5.20
N CYS A 123 2.14 -7.99 -5.21
CA CYS A 123 2.60 -8.72 -4.04
C CYS A 123 4.12 -8.93 -4.12
N PHE A 124 4.78 -9.06 -3.00
CA PHE A 124 6.22 -9.23 -2.92
C PHE A 124 6.67 -10.62 -3.37
N ILE A 125 7.63 -10.67 -4.32
CA ILE A 125 8.18 -11.92 -4.86
C ILE A 125 9.12 -12.65 -3.89
N GLY A 126 9.57 -11.99 -2.81
CA GLY A 126 10.54 -12.52 -1.87
C GLY A 126 11.97 -12.04 -2.13
N SER A 127 12.86 -12.35 -1.20
CA SER A 127 14.30 -12.08 -1.34
C SER A 127 15.11 -13.27 -0.83
N GLU A 128 15.65 -14.09 -1.74
CA GLU A 128 16.50 -15.24 -1.39
C GLU A 128 17.75 -14.81 -0.64
N LYS A 129 18.36 -13.67 -1.03
CA LYS A 129 19.56 -13.12 -0.38
C LYS A 129 19.37 -12.91 1.13
N TYR A 130 18.17 -12.52 1.55
CA TYR A 130 17.85 -12.21 2.94
C TYR A 130 16.97 -13.27 3.61
N GLY A 131 16.66 -14.38 2.91
CA GLY A 131 15.79 -15.43 3.42
C GLY A 131 14.35 -15.00 3.67
N ILE A 132 13.87 -13.96 2.97
CA ILE A 132 12.51 -13.45 3.08
C ILE A 132 11.67 -14.17 2.03
N PRO A 133 10.63 -14.93 2.44
CA PRO A 133 9.82 -15.68 1.50
C PRO A 133 8.94 -14.80 0.63
N LYS A 134 8.55 -15.36 -0.51
CA LYS A 134 7.50 -14.82 -1.39
C LYS A 134 6.18 -14.71 -0.63
N ASP A 135 5.44 -13.62 -0.81
CA ASP A 135 4.18 -13.38 -0.11
C ASP A 135 2.99 -14.08 -0.80
N THR A 136 3.05 -15.40 -0.81
CA THR A 136 1.98 -16.23 -1.38
C THR A 136 0.67 -16.11 -0.60
N GLU A 137 0.73 -15.87 0.72
CA GLU A 137 -0.45 -15.67 1.56
C GLU A 137 -1.29 -14.46 1.05
N ALA A 138 -0.66 -13.32 0.78
CA ALA A 138 -1.37 -12.16 0.25
C ALA A 138 -2.00 -12.46 -1.12
N ALA A 139 -1.26 -13.09 -2.02
CA ALA A 139 -1.75 -13.45 -3.35
C ALA A 139 -2.94 -14.43 -3.32
N GLU A 140 -2.91 -15.42 -2.43
CA GLU A 140 -4.02 -16.37 -2.23
C GLU A 140 -5.28 -15.69 -1.68
N ILE A 141 -5.12 -14.76 -0.73
CA ILE A 141 -6.25 -13.98 -0.21
C ILE A 141 -6.84 -13.09 -1.30
N TRP A 142 -5.99 -12.42 -2.10
CA TRP A 142 -6.43 -11.64 -3.25
C TRP A 142 -7.19 -12.48 -4.26
N GLN A 143 -6.66 -13.65 -4.63
CA GLN A 143 -7.34 -14.55 -5.55
C GLN A 143 -8.72 -14.97 -5.04
N GLN A 144 -8.85 -15.21 -3.74
CA GLN A 144 -10.12 -15.55 -3.11
C GLN A 144 -11.14 -14.40 -3.18
N VAL A 145 -10.74 -13.16 -2.84
CA VAL A 145 -11.67 -12.02 -2.88
C VAL A 145 -12.09 -11.65 -4.30
N PHE A 146 -11.19 -11.78 -5.28
CA PHE A 146 -11.54 -11.62 -6.70
C PHE A 146 -12.54 -12.66 -7.15
N LYS A 147 -12.32 -13.93 -6.79
CA LYS A 147 -13.24 -15.02 -7.09
C LYS A 147 -14.62 -14.79 -6.49
N GLU A 148 -14.71 -14.32 -5.25
CA GLU A 148 -15.97 -13.96 -4.60
C GLU A 148 -16.70 -12.82 -5.34
N ALA A 149 -15.96 -11.92 -5.97
CA ALA A 149 -16.50 -10.85 -6.81
C ALA A 149 -16.77 -11.27 -8.27
N GLY A 150 -16.57 -12.54 -8.62
CA GLY A 150 -16.80 -13.07 -9.96
C GLY A 150 -15.67 -12.85 -10.95
N VAL A 151 -14.47 -12.46 -10.49
CA VAL A 151 -13.27 -12.28 -11.31
C VAL A 151 -12.37 -13.50 -11.18
N ASP A 152 -12.04 -14.16 -12.30
CA ASP A 152 -11.06 -15.27 -12.36
C ASP A 152 -9.64 -14.70 -12.48
N ALA A 153 -9.13 -14.19 -11.37
CA ALA A 153 -7.85 -13.51 -11.29
C ALA A 153 -6.68 -14.49 -11.36
N LYS A 154 -5.89 -14.39 -12.44
CA LYS A 154 -4.63 -15.14 -12.58
C LYS A 154 -3.49 -14.39 -11.91
N ILE A 155 -2.52 -15.17 -11.45
CA ILE A 155 -1.30 -14.69 -10.82
C ILE A 155 -0.16 -14.74 -11.85
N ALA A 156 0.64 -13.68 -11.93
CA ALA A 156 1.84 -13.60 -12.76
C ALA A 156 3.07 -13.21 -11.93
N GLU A 157 4.22 -13.78 -12.28
CA GLU A 157 5.52 -13.40 -11.73
C GLU A 157 6.24 -12.49 -12.72
N ILE A 158 6.37 -11.23 -12.39
CA ILE A 158 6.98 -10.22 -13.25
C ILE A 158 8.42 -9.95 -12.82
N GLY A 159 8.67 -9.82 -11.53
CA GLY A 159 9.98 -9.54 -10.95
C GLY A 159 10.25 -8.05 -10.84
N SER A 160 10.51 -7.36 -11.95
CA SER A 160 10.79 -5.91 -11.93
C SER A 160 9.86 -5.10 -12.84
N ALA A 161 9.85 -3.79 -12.65
CA ALA A 161 9.12 -2.85 -13.50
C ALA A 161 9.59 -2.93 -14.97
N GLU A 162 10.90 -3.12 -15.21
CA GLU A 162 11.45 -3.27 -16.57
C GLU A 162 10.90 -4.52 -17.25
N ASN A 163 10.85 -5.66 -16.55
CA ASN A 163 10.26 -6.89 -17.08
C ASN A 163 8.78 -6.68 -17.42
N GLY A 164 8.04 -5.96 -16.57
CA GLY A 164 6.66 -5.58 -16.82
C GLY A 164 6.51 -4.74 -18.09
N ALA A 165 7.36 -3.74 -18.28
CA ALA A 165 7.38 -2.90 -19.48
C ALA A 165 7.68 -3.69 -20.77
N GLU A 166 8.43 -4.78 -20.68
CA GLU A 166 8.72 -5.67 -21.80
C GLU A 166 7.57 -6.64 -22.10
N CYS A 167 7.00 -7.30 -21.09
CA CYS A 167 5.99 -8.34 -21.29
C CYS A 167 4.56 -7.79 -21.34
N GLY A 168 4.23 -6.77 -20.53
CA GLY A 168 2.88 -6.27 -20.34
C GLY A 168 2.01 -7.24 -19.52
N ILE A 169 0.69 -7.10 -19.64
CA ILE A 169 -0.31 -7.92 -18.96
C ILE A 169 -0.95 -8.87 -19.96
N PHE A 170 -1.11 -10.14 -19.58
CA PHE A 170 -1.87 -11.12 -20.33
C PHE A 170 -3.30 -11.24 -19.82
N ASP A 171 -4.16 -11.81 -20.65
CA ASP A 171 -5.60 -11.95 -20.38
C ASP A 171 -5.88 -12.70 -19.07
N GLY A 172 -6.65 -12.07 -18.21
CA GLY A 172 -7.05 -12.57 -16.89
C GLY A 172 -6.02 -12.39 -15.78
N GLU A 173 -4.85 -11.80 -16.04
CA GLU A 173 -3.88 -11.47 -14.98
C GLU A 173 -4.34 -10.24 -14.20
N HIS A 174 -4.44 -10.38 -12.87
CA HIS A 174 -4.82 -9.31 -11.95
C HIS A 174 -3.91 -9.21 -10.73
N ILE A 175 -3.10 -10.24 -10.46
CA ILE A 175 -2.24 -10.35 -9.27
C ILE A 175 -0.80 -10.55 -9.74
N PHE A 176 0.10 -9.63 -9.36
CA PHE A 176 1.47 -9.61 -9.87
C PHE A 176 2.48 -9.68 -8.75
N PHE A 177 3.51 -10.50 -8.91
CA PHE A 177 4.65 -10.51 -8.02
C PHE A 177 5.78 -9.63 -8.58
N TYR A 178 6.16 -8.61 -7.79
CA TYR A 178 7.30 -7.73 -8.07
C TYR A 178 8.37 -7.83 -6.97
N ASP A 179 9.54 -7.27 -7.25
CA ASP A 179 10.68 -7.23 -6.35
C ASP A 179 10.50 -6.21 -5.21
N ASP A 180 11.58 -5.99 -4.44
CA ASP A 180 11.57 -5.11 -3.29
C ASP A 180 11.60 -3.62 -3.63
N HIS A 181 11.77 -3.26 -4.88
CA HIS A 181 11.59 -1.89 -5.33
C HIS A 181 10.11 -1.50 -5.34
N GLU A 182 9.25 -2.44 -5.75
CA GLU A 182 7.81 -2.21 -5.87
C GLU A 182 7.01 -2.66 -4.63
N ASN A 183 7.40 -3.79 -4.00
CA ASN A 183 6.56 -4.42 -2.96
C ASN A 183 7.28 -4.71 -1.64
N TRP A 184 8.18 -3.81 -1.25
CA TRP A 184 8.77 -3.82 0.09
C TRP A 184 8.74 -2.43 0.70
N TRP A 185 8.12 -2.33 1.86
CA TRP A 185 8.10 -1.08 2.61
C TRP A 185 9.18 -1.05 3.70
N SER A 186 9.98 -0.01 3.68
CA SER A 186 10.86 0.44 4.76
C SER A 186 11.11 1.95 4.62
N ARG A 187 11.59 2.61 5.69
CA ARG A 187 11.98 4.03 5.60
C ARG A 187 13.16 4.30 4.67
N GLY A 188 13.88 3.28 4.27
CA GLY A 188 15.02 3.38 3.35
C GLY A 188 14.72 2.94 1.91
N GLY A 189 13.47 2.61 1.59
CA GLY A 189 13.11 1.97 0.32
C GLY A 189 13.26 0.44 0.40
N GLY A 190 13.89 -0.23 -0.53
CA GLY A 190 13.99 -1.68 -0.64
C GLY A 190 14.58 -2.44 0.57
N VAL A 191 14.67 -3.76 0.44
CA VAL A 191 15.15 -4.66 1.50
C VAL A 191 16.57 -4.28 1.95
N GLU A 192 17.48 -4.04 1.01
CA GLU A 192 18.90 -3.77 1.31
C GLU A 192 19.12 -2.44 2.06
N THR A 193 18.29 -1.46 1.81
CA THR A 193 18.38 -0.11 2.39
C THR A 193 17.55 0.08 3.65
N THR A 194 16.81 -0.95 4.08
CA THR A 194 16.05 -0.91 5.34
C THR A 194 16.97 -0.53 6.51
N PRO A 195 16.65 0.53 7.30
CA PRO A 195 17.46 0.92 8.43
C PRO A 195 17.49 -0.13 9.54
N ILE A 196 18.63 -0.24 10.24
CA ILE A 196 18.78 -1.16 11.38
C ILE A 196 17.79 -0.75 12.50
N GLY A 197 17.09 -1.75 13.03
CA GLY A 197 16.12 -1.55 14.11
C GLY A 197 14.71 -1.13 13.67
N ASP A 198 14.54 -0.73 12.40
CA ASP A 198 13.25 -0.30 11.89
C ASP A 198 12.30 -1.47 11.59
N PRO A 199 10.99 -1.27 11.80
CA PRO A 199 9.98 -2.18 11.31
C PRO A 199 9.87 -2.08 9.78
N CYS A 200 9.64 -3.19 9.12
CA CYS A 200 9.53 -3.29 7.68
C CYS A 200 8.70 -4.52 7.29
N GLY A 201 8.40 -4.65 6.03
CA GLY A 201 7.72 -5.84 5.52
C GLY A 201 7.34 -5.73 4.06
N PRO A 202 6.86 -6.85 3.49
CA PRO A 202 6.23 -6.84 2.19
C PRO A 202 5.01 -5.95 2.21
N ASP A 203 4.67 -5.43 1.05
CA ASP A 203 3.41 -4.72 0.86
C ASP A 203 2.64 -5.26 -0.34
N SER A 204 1.44 -4.76 -0.49
CA SER A 204 0.54 -5.07 -1.60
C SER A 204 -0.19 -3.80 -2.00
N GLU A 205 0.15 -3.32 -3.18
CA GLU A 205 -0.48 -2.15 -3.75
C GLU A 205 -1.72 -2.55 -4.55
N VAL A 206 -2.66 -1.63 -4.60
CA VAL A 206 -3.92 -1.77 -5.33
C VAL A 206 -4.01 -0.67 -6.37
N PHE A 207 -4.22 -1.08 -7.60
CA PHE A 207 -4.30 -0.21 -8.77
C PHE A 207 -5.68 -0.26 -9.41
N TYR A 208 -6.08 0.86 -10.01
CA TYR A 208 -7.27 0.94 -10.85
C TYR A 208 -6.89 1.18 -12.31
N ASP A 209 -7.47 0.40 -13.23
CA ASP A 209 -7.24 0.47 -14.67
C ASP A 209 -8.17 1.50 -15.33
N PHE A 210 -7.61 2.59 -15.86
CA PHE A 210 -8.31 3.62 -16.61
C PHE A 210 -8.47 3.31 -18.11
N GLY A 211 -7.92 2.19 -18.57
CA GLY A 211 -8.04 1.70 -19.94
C GLY A 211 -6.76 1.81 -20.77
N GLU A 212 -6.66 0.96 -21.79
CA GLU A 212 -5.48 0.84 -22.63
C GLU A 212 -5.10 2.12 -23.39
N ASP A 213 -6.09 2.95 -23.70
CA ASP A 213 -5.92 4.23 -24.40
C ASP A 213 -5.12 5.26 -23.57
N LYS A 214 -4.88 5.00 -22.29
CA LYS A 214 -4.10 5.86 -21.39
C LYS A 214 -2.60 5.52 -21.37
N GLN A 215 -2.18 4.41 -21.97
CA GLN A 215 -0.78 4.02 -22.00
C GLN A 215 -0.03 4.64 -23.18
N ASP A 216 1.02 5.40 -22.88
CA ASP A 216 2.03 5.81 -23.86
C ASP A 216 3.11 4.74 -23.94
N VAL A 217 2.91 3.77 -24.83
CA VAL A 217 3.83 2.64 -25.02
C VAL A 217 5.22 3.09 -25.51
N ALA A 218 5.31 4.19 -26.26
CA ALA A 218 6.59 4.69 -26.75
C ALA A 218 7.45 5.26 -25.61
N LYS A 219 6.83 5.84 -24.60
CA LYS A 219 7.51 6.43 -23.45
C LYS A 219 7.75 5.44 -22.30
N TYR A 220 6.76 4.62 -21.99
CA TYR A 220 6.74 3.82 -20.75
C TYR A 220 6.77 2.30 -21.00
N GLY A 221 6.80 1.83 -22.25
CA GLY A 221 6.68 0.41 -22.58
C GLY A 221 5.24 -0.11 -22.46
N LYS A 222 5.09 -1.45 -22.41
CA LYS A 222 3.78 -2.08 -22.27
C LYS A 222 3.19 -1.80 -20.89
N SER A 223 1.85 -1.83 -20.83
CA SER A 223 1.13 -1.57 -19.57
C SER A 223 1.30 -2.68 -18.55
N HIS A 224 1.60 -2.30 -17.31
CA HIS A 224 1.50 -3.13 -16.10
C HIS A 224 1.32 -2.22 -14.87
N PRO A 225 0.91 -2.73 -13.68
CA PRO A 225 0.66 -1.88 -12.51
C PRO A 225 1.85 -1.00 -12.10
N ALA A 226 3.08 -1.52 -12.08
CA ALA A 226 4.29 -0.75 -11.76
C ALA A 226 4.75 0.20 -12.89
N SER A 227 4.06 0.27 -14.03
CA SER A 227 4.37 1.20 -15.13
C SER A 227 4.07 2.65 -14.74
N ASP A 228 4.93 3.59 -15.11
CA ASP A 228 4.73 5.04 -14.92
C ASP A 228 3.63 5.64 -15.81
N GLY A 229 3.02 4.87 -16.68
CA GLY A 229 1.94 5.30 -17.56
C GLY A 229 0.67 5.71 -16.81
N ALA A 230 -0.23 6.39 -17.49
CA ALA A 230 -1.49 6.85 -16.92
C ALA A 230 -2.61 5.79 -16.89
N ARG A 231 -2.34 4.57 -17.37
CA ARG A 231 -3.33 3.50 -17.39
C ARG A 231 -3.69 3.02 -15.98
N PHE A 232 -2.68 2.69 -15.18
CA PHE A 232 -2.84 2.19 -13.83
C PHE A 232 -2.54 3.30 -12.82
N MET A 233 -3.49 3.55 -11.94
CA MET A 233 -3.33 4.47 -10.81
C MET A 233 -3.32 3.66 -9.52
N GLU A 234 -2.24 3.73 -8.76
CA GLU A 234 -2.21 3.22 -7.39
C GLU A 234 -3.22 3.99 -6.54
N ILE A 235 -4.17 3.27 -5.95
CA ILE A 235 -5.24 3.83 -5.11
C ILE A 235 -5.07 3.46 -3.64
N GLY A 236 -4.14 2.57 -3.31
CA GLY A 236 -3.81 2.25 -1.93
C GLY A 236 -2.70 1.22 -1.82
N ASN A 237 -1.94 1.32 -0.75
CA ASN A 237 -0.89 0.39 -0.39
C ASN A 237 -1.15 -0.20 1.00
N GLN A 238 -0.98 -1.51 1.14
CA GLN A 238 -1.18 -2.27 2.37
C GLN A 238 0.15 -2.87 2.81
N VAL A 239 0.80 -2.24 3.79
CA VAL A 239 2.06 -2.71 4.34
C VAL A 239 1.81 -3.78 5.40
N PHE A 240 2.40 -4.96 5.18
CA PHE A 240 2.36 -6.09 6.10
C PHE A 240 3.62 -6.07 6.97
N MET A 241 3.61 -5.19 7.96
CA MET A 241 4.76 -4.91 8.81
C MET A 241 5.02 -6.07 9.76
N GLN A 242 5.93 -6.96 9.39
CA GLN A 242 6.17 -8.21 10.12
C GLN A 242 7.64 -8.49 10.41
N TYR A 243 8.56 -7.69 9.89
CA TYR A 243 10.00 -7.86 10.09
C TYR A 243 10.65 -6.63 10.74
N LYS A 244 11.85 -6.87 11.26
CA LYS A 244 12.79 -5.85 11.72
C LYS A 244 14.19 -6.20 11.23
N ARG A 245 14.96 -5.23 10.75
CA ARG A 245 16.36 -5.43 10.39
C ARG A 245 17.24 -5.43 11.63
N ASN A 246 18.08 -6.47 11.78
CA ASN A 246 19.02 -6.65 12.88
C ASN A 246 20.35 -5.93 12.60
N GLU A 247 21.19 -5.79 13.64
CA GLU A 247 22.51 -5.15 13.55
C GLU A 247 23.46 -5.87 12.58
N ASP A 248 23.34 -7.18 12.43
CA ASP A 248 24.12 -8.01 11.51
C ASP A 248 23.61 -7.96 10.06
N GLY A 249 22.57 -7.18 9.79
CA GLY A 249 21.92 -7.03 8.48
C GLY A 249 20.90 -8.11 8.15
N SER A 250 20.71 -9.10 8.99
CA SER A 250 19.63 -10.10 8.86
C SER A 250 18.26 -9.52 9.24
N PHE A 251 17.21 -10.27 8.97
CA PHE A 251 15.84 -9.91 9.35
C PHE A 251 15.29 -10.90 10.37
N SER A 252 14.56 -10.41 11.35
CA SER A 252 13.79 -11.21 12.30
C SER A 252 12.34 -10.79 12.30
N GLU A 253 11.44 -11.75 12.58
CA GLU A 253 10.02 -11.41 12.71
C GLU A 253 9.78 -10.51 13.93
N LEU A 254 8.82 -9.56 13.77
CA LEU A 254 8.31 -8.78 14.88
C LEU A 254 7.50 -9.67 15.82
N LYS A 255 7.51 -9.36 17.11
CA LYS A 255 6.69 -10.03 18.11
C LYS A 255 5.19 -9.96 17.78
N HIS A 256 4.77 -8.85 17.23
CA HIS A 256 3.41 -8.60 16.77
C HIS A 256 3.48 -8.07 15.34
N LYS A 257 2.71 -8.69 14.45
CA LYS A 257 2.55 -8.25 13.08
C LYS A 257 1.56 -7.08 13.03
N ASN A 258 1.89 -6.04 12.29
CA ASN A 258 1.05 -4.86 12.19
C ASN A 258 0.56 -4.69 10.75
N ILE A 259 -0.58 -4.02 10.61
CA ILE A 259 -1.04 -3.45 9.35
C ILE A 259 -0.79 -1.95 9.36
N ASP A 260 -0.21 -1.46 8.30
CA ASP A 260 -0.20 -0.05 7.92
C ASP A 260 -0.83 0.07 6.53
N PHE A 261 -1.97 0.73 6.45
CA PHE A 261 -2.65 0.99 5.18
C PHE A 261 -2.69 2.48 4.90
N GLY A 262 -2.32 2.84 3.68
CA GLY A 262 -2.48 4.19 3.13
C GLY A 262 -3.15 4.17 1.76
N GLY A 263 -4.20 4.97 1.58
CA GLY A 263 -4.87 5.18 0.30
C GLY A 263 -4.98 6.66 -0.04
N GLY A 264 -4.68 7.04 -1.28
CA GLY A 264 -4.81 8.42 -1.74
C GLY A 264 -6.28 8.82 -1.89
N LEU A 265 -6.78 9.72 -1.04
CA LEU A 265 -8.17 10.18 -1.11
C LEU A 265 -8.53 10.72 -2.49
N GLU A 266 -7.64 11.51 -3.09
CA GLU A 266 -7.84 12.16 -4.38
C GLU A 266 -7.74 11.18 -5.56
N ARG A 267 -7.18 10.00 -5.33
CA ARG A 267 -7.01 8.94 -6.34
C ARG A 267 -8.20 7.97 -6.40
N ILE A 268 -8.89 7.78 -5.27
CA ILE A 268 -10.09 6.93 -5.13
C ILE A 268 -11.33 7.69 -5.63
#